data_21b1b773600cf49afaee6654c6ca0762
#
_entry.id   21b1b773600cf49afaee6654c6ca0762
#
_cell.length_a   1.000
_cell.length_b   1.000
_cell.length_c   1.000
_cell.angle_alpha   90.00
_cell.angle_beta   90.00
_cell.angle_gamma   90.00
#
_symmetry.space_group_name_H-M   'P 1'
#
loop_
_entity.id
_entity.type
_entity.pdbx_description
1 polymer ?
#
loop_
_entity_poly.entity_id
_entity_poly.type
_entity_poly.pdbx_seq_one_letter_code
_entity_poly.pdbx_strand_id
1 'polypeptide(L)'
;MNFEELMLRAVTNAETFKYTAKPNPVVGAILCNDNEIISEGYHEIYGSNHAEINAISNARKHQGKKFNNFSELALVCTLEPCSHVGKTGSCAEQIVEKGIKKVVIGSIDPNPKVAGKGIEILKKNGIDVTVGIHEDIVKNQNKYFFFKHTNNKPYIILKIASSLDGKSHIESEERTIITSKASRYDVQILRASCDAILTGGNTLRNDNPRMNARVNFPTNQPKKILLTSKDCDKELNFFKDNDVQIYKNKDLAQIIKSFKDQDICSILIEAGPKLANSFLELGLVDEIISYTSNNELGDKAVSWFKENNAIENYGFKLESSYKIESDIKEVFKKNG
;
A
#
# COMPACT_ATOMS: atom_id res chain seq x y z
N MET A 1 -24.87 20.03 -7.42
CA MET A 1 -24.18 18.70 -7.42
C MET A 1 -24.08 18.17 -6.01
N ASN A 2 -24.21 16.83 -5.84
CA ASN A 2 -24.05 16.16 -4.56
C ASN A 2 -22.56 15.85 -4.31
N PHE A 3 -21.94 16.49 -3.34
CA PHE A 3 -20.52 16.32 -3.06
C PHE A 3 -20.16 14.94 -2.49
N GLU A 4 -21.10 14.25 -1.82
CA GLU A 4 -20.91 12.87 -1.35
C GLU A 4 -20.75 11.92 -2.53
N GLU A 5 -21.62 12.02 -3.54
CA GLU A 5 -21.53 11.22 -4.77
C GLU A 5 -20.25 11.50 -5.55
N LEU A 6 -19.84 12.78 -5.65
CA LEU A 6 -18.59 13.16 -6.30
C LEU A 6 -17.36 12.63 -5.57
N MET A 7 -17.37 12.66 -4.23
CA MET A 7 -16.29 12.09 -3.43
C MET A 7 -16.18 10.58 -3.63
N LEU A 8 -17.27 9.83 -3.61
CA LEU A 8 -17.29 8.40 -3.91
C LEU A 8 -16.76 8.10 -5.32
N ARG A 9 -17.14 8.92 -6.30
CA ARG A 9 -16.63 8.81 -7.67
C ARG A 9 -15.12 9.05 -7.73
N ALA A 10 -14.63 10.10 -7.05
CA ALA A 10 -13.19 10.39 -6.99
C ALA A 10 -12.40 9.25 -6.36
N VAL A 11 -12.88 8.68 -5.25
CA VAL A 11 -12.28 7.50 -4.60
C VAL A 11 -12.29 6.29 -5.53
N THR A 12 -13.45 5.96 -6.12
CA THR A 12 -13.62 4.76 -6.96
C THR A 12 -12.71 4.79 -8.18
N ASN A 13 -12.66 5.92 -8.88
CA ASN A 13 -11.88 6.05 -10.09
C ASN A 13 -10.36 6.10 -9.79
N ALA A 14 -9.96 6.73 -8.68
CA ALA A 14 -8.58 6.77 -8.24
C ALA A 14 -8.01 5.38 -7.91
N GLU A 15 -8.86 4.42 -7.50
CA GLU A 15 -8.44 3.04 -7.18
C GLU A 15 -7.70 2.34 -8.32
N THR A 16 -7.97 2.74 -9.57
CA THR A 16 -7.28 2.24 -10.77
C THR A 16 -5.76 2.42 -10.68
N PHE A 17 -5.30 3.46 -10.00
CA PHE A 17 -3.88 3.83 -9.91
C PHE A 17 -3.18 3.32 -8.66
N LYS A 18 -3.82 2.52 -7.82
CA LYS A 18 -3.24 2.05 -6.54
C LYS A 18 -1.91 1.32 -6.66
N TYR A 19 -1.64 0.69 -7.81
CA TYR A 19 -0.40 -0.04 -8.04
C TYR A 19 0.72 0.81 -8.64
N THR A 20 0.39 1.97 -9.22
CA THR A 20 1.35 2.88 -9.87
C THR A 20 1.61 4.15 -9.08
N ALA A 21 0.65 4.60 -8.26
CA ALA A 21 0.80 5.77 -7.40
C ALA A 21 1.72 5.51 -6.18
N LYS A 22 1.73 4.26 -5.66
CA LYS A 22 2.50 3.88 -4.47
C LYS A 22 4.01 4.18 -4.58
N PRO A 23 4.69 4.57 -3.50
CA PRO A 23 4.24 4.65 -2.10
C PRO A 23 3.39 5.88 -1.75
N ASN A 24 3.12 6.78 -2.72
CA ASN A 24 2.20 7.89 -2.51
C ASN A 24 0.76 7.39 -2.32
N PRO A 25 -0.09 8.17 -1.63
CA PRO A 25 -1.49 7.83 -1.48
C PRO A 25 -2.22 7.85 -2.83
N VAL A 26 -3.25 7.04 -2.91
CA VAL A 26 -4.22 7.06 -4.02
C VAL A 26 -5.11 8.27 -3.83
N VAL A 27 -5.07 9.22 -4.79
CA VAL A 27 -5.80 10.47 -4.71
C VAL A 27 -6.56 10.72 -6.01
N GLY A 28 -7.83 11.13 -5.86
CA GLY A 28 -8.68 11.60 -6.95
C GLY A 28 -9.15 13.02 -6.69
N ALA A 29 -9.33 13.78 -7.76
CA ALA A 29 -9.85 15.14 -7.73
C ALA A 29 -10.85 15.38 -8.87
N ILE A 30 -11.93 16.09 -8.57
CA ILE A 30 -13.00 16.42 -9.51
C ILE A 30 -13.26 17.92 -9.47
N LEU A 31 -13.21 18.56 -10.62
CA LEU A 31 -13.70 19.91 -10.82
C LEU A 31 -15.15 19.88 -11.34
N CYS A 32 -16.04 20.58 -10.69
CA CYS A 32 -17.43 20.66 -11.07
C CYS A 32 -18.01 22.07 -10.87
N ASN A 33 -19.10 22.36 -11.55
CA ASN A 33 -20.03 23.46 -11.23
C ASN A 33 -21.34 22.88 -10.65
N ASP A 34 -22.37 23.68 -10.51
CA ASP A 34 -23.65 23.23 -9.96
C ASP A 34 -24.37 22.19 -10.84
N ASN A 35 -24.07 22.12 -12.13
CA ASN A 35 -24.77 21.35 -13.14
C ASN A 35 -24.01 20.10 -13.61
N GLU A 36 -22.66 20.19 -13.73
CA GLU A 36 -21.87 19.15 -14.40
C GLU A 36 -20.45 19.03 -13.84
N ILE A 37 -19.86 17.86 -14.09
CA ILE A 37 -18.44 17.60 -13.88
C ILE A 37 -17.67 18.20 -15.08
N ILE A 38 -16.75 19.12 -14.80
CA ILE A 38 -15.91 19.77 -15.80
C ILE A 38 -14.70 18.93 -16.16
N SER A 39 -14.07 18.32 -15.15
CA SER A 39 -12.92 17.44 -15.35
C SER A 39 -12.62 16.61 -14.10
N GLU A 40 -11.83 15.58 -14.32
CA GLU A 40 -11.30 14.70 -13.28
C GLU A 40 -9.79 14.62 -13.40
N GLY A 41 -9.11 14.35 -12.30
CA GLY A 41 -7.68 14.12 -12.23
C GLY A 41 -7.35 13.13 -11.13
N TYR A 42 -6.30 12.36 -11.34
CA TYR A 42 -5.86 11.33 -10.41
C TYR A 42 -4.34 11.41 -10.24
N HIS A 43 -3.84 10.98 -9.08
CA HIS A 43 -2.42 10.74 -8.94
C HIS A 43 -2.08 9.39 -9.57
N GLU A 44 -1.61 9.41 -10.82
CA GLU A 44 -1.51 8.22 -11.65
C GLU A 44 -0.23 7.42 -11.41
N ILE A 45 0.89 8.12 -11.24
CA ILE A 45 2.22 7.51 -11.16
C ILE A 45 3.04 8.23 -10.09
N TYR A 46 3.76 7.47 -9.27
CA TYR A 46 4.71 8.02 -8.29
C TYR A 46 5.67 9.04 -8.91
N GLY A 47 5.75 10.23 -8.31
CA GLY A 47 6.61 11.33 -8.77
C GLY A 47 6.03 12.17 -9.91
N SER A 48 4.82 11.85 -10.41
CA SER A 48 4.08 12.68 -11.37
C SER A 48 3.22 13.75 -10.68
N ASN A 49 2.42 14.48 -11.46
CA ASN A 49 1.48 15.47 -10.93
C ASN A 49 0.48 14.86 -9.96
N HIS A 50 0.09 15.65 -8.98
CA HIS A 50 -1.00 15.31 -8.06
C HIS A 50 -2.36 15.43 -8.75
N ALA A 51 -3.38 14.81 -8.15
CA ALA A 51 -4.73 14.71 -8.71
C ALA A 51 -5.35 16.07 -9.03
N GLU A 52 -5.18 17.05 -8.13
CA GLU A 52 -5.71 18.39 -8.27
C GLU A 52 -5.14 19.09 -9.52
N ILE A 53 -3.82 18.95 -9.74
CA ILE A 53 -3.13 19.53 -10.90
C ILE A 53 -3.55 18.84 -12.18
N ASN A 54 -3.77 17.53 -12.15
CA ASN A 54 -4.30 16.79 -13.30
C ASN A 54 -5.74 17.21 -13.61
N ALA A 55 -6.60 17.40 -12.60
CA ALA A 55 -7.97 17.90 -12.80
C ALA A 55 -7.97 19.29 -13.45
N ILE A 56 -7.16 20.24 -12.93
CA ILE A 56 -7.02 21.58 -13.48
C ILE A 56 -6.50 21.55 -14.94
N SER A 57 -5.51 20.69 -15.21
CA SER A 57 -4.94 20.55 -16.55
C SER A 57 -5.94 19.94 -17.54
N ASN A 58 -6.73 18.95 -17.08
CA ASN A 58 -7.74 18.31 -17.90
C ASN A 58 -8.92 19.23 -18.21
N ALA A 59 -9.33 20.11 -17.29
CA ALA A 59 -10.34 21.14 -17.56
C ALA A 59 -9.93 22.02 -18.76
N ARG A 60 -8.66 22.43 -18.82
CA ARG A 60 -8.13 23.22 -19.94
C ARG A 60 -8.08 22.47 -21.26
N LYS A 61 -7.87 21.16 -21.23
CA LYS A 61 -7.89 20.33 -22.45
C LYS A 61 -9.30 20.14 -22.99
N HIS A 62 -10.28 19.93 -22.12
CA HIS A 62 -11.67 19.66 -22.50
C HIS A 62 -12.42 20.91 -22.91
N GLN A 63 -12.25 22.01 -22.16
CA GLN A 63 -12.93 23.30 -22.41
C GLN A 63 -12.14 24.23 -23.35
N GLY A 64 -10.96 23.80 -23.81
CA GLY A 64 -10.04 24.55 -24.64
C GLY A 64 -8.99 25.34 -23.87
N LYS A 65 -7.84 25.60 -24.51
CA LYS A 65 -6.66 26.24 -23.88
C LYS A 65 -6.91 27.59 -23.23
N LYS A 66 -8.01 28.29 -23.62
CA LYS A 66 -8.41 29.59 -23.09
C LYS A 66 -9.30 29.48 -21.84
N PHE A 67 -9.68 28.30 -21.41
CA PHE A 67 -10.50 28.14 -20.20
C PHE A 67 -9.73 28.59 -18.97
N ASN A 68 -10.19 29.67 -18.36
CA ASN A 68 -9.60 30.30 -17.17
C ASN A 68 -10.63 30.63 -16.09
N ASN A 69 -11.92 30.30 -16.28
CA ASN A 69 -12.95 30.65 -15.32
C ASN A 69 -13.12 29.52 -14.28
N PHE A 70 -12.14 29.42 -13.39
CA PHE A 70 -12.18 28.47 -12.26
C PHE A 70 -12.93 29.03 -11.04
N SER A 71 -13.29 30.31 -11.01
CA SER A 71 -13.89 30.97 -9.86
C SER A 71 -15.33 30.50 -9.57
N GLU A 72 -16.00 29.91 -10.55
CA GLU A 72 -17.35 29.32 -10.42
C GLU A 72 -17.32 27.82 -10.17
N LEU A 73 -16.12 27.22 -10.06
CA LEU A 73 -15.96 25.79 -9.85
C LEU A 73 -15.72 25.45 -8.39
N ALA A 74 -16.19 24.27 -8.00
CA ALA A 74 -15.78 23.57 -6.80
C ALA A 74 -14.76 22.48 -7.16
N LEU A 75 -13.75 22.30 -6.31
CA LEU A 75 -12.82 21.20 -6.37
C LEU A 75 -13.17 20.20 -5.25
N VAL A 76 -13.49 18.98 -5.63
CA VAL A 76 -13.61 17.83 -4.71
C VAL A 76 -12.32 17.04 -4.77
N CYS A 77 -11.62 16.82 -3.67
CA CYS A 77 -10.41 16.00 -3.61
C CYS A 77 -10.45 15.03 -2.43
N THR A 78 -9.99 13.81 -2.66
CA THR A 78 -10.08 12.74 -1.66
C THR A 78 -9.14 12.96 -0.47
N LEU A 79 -8.01 13.64 -0.69
CA LEU A 79 -7.04 13.96 0.35
C LEU A 79 -6.76 15.46 0.36
N GLU A 80 -6.33 15.98 1.51
CA GLU A 80 -5.92 17.38 1.67
C GLU A 80 -4.88 17.80 0.63
N PRO A 81 -5.08 18.91 -0.11
CA PRO A 81 -4.09 19.44 -1.05
C PRO A 81 -2.77 19.78 -0.34
N CYS A 82 -1.66 19.33 -0.90
CA CYS A 82 -0.35 19.51 -0.29
C CYS A 82 0.02 21.01 -0.13
N SER A 83 0.76 21.31 0.96
CA SER A 83 1.23 22.66 1.32
C SER A 83 2.71 22.89 1.03
N HIS A 84 3.49 21.84 0.76
CA HIS A 84 4.92 21.95 0.52
C HIS A 84 5.22 22.14 -0.97
N VAL A 85 6.22 22.94 -1.22
CA VAL A 85 6.73 23.17 -2.58
C VAL A 85 7.55 21.96 -2.98
N GLY A 86 7.00 21.16 -3.90
CA GLY A 86 7.76 20.14 -4.62
C GLY A 86 8.48 20.74 -5.83
N LYS A 87 8.60 20.00 -6.90
CA LYS A 87 9.14 20.51 -8.19
C LYS A 87 8.25 21.57 -8.87
N THR A 88 6.96 21.66 -8.50
CA THR A 88 5.90 22.43 -9.19
C THR A 88 5.02 23.27 -8.26
N GLY A 89 5.51 23.75 -7.14
CA GLY A 89 4.67 24.48 -6.17
C GLY A 89 3.67 23.57 -5.43
N SER A 90 3.04 24.07 -4.34
CA SER A 90 2.05 23.30 -3.60
C SER A 90 0.69 23.27 -4.33
N CYS A 91 -0.06 22.17 -4.20
CA CYS A 91 -1.41 22.10 -4.76
C CYS A 91 -2.32 23.17 -4.18
N ALA A 92 -2.22 23.46 -2.87
CA ALA A 92 -3.02 24.48 -2.23
C ALA A 92 -2.77 25.89 -2.83
N GLU A 93 -1.50 26.27 -3.09
CA GLU A 93 -1.16 27.54 -3.73
C GLU A 93 -1.66 27.61 -5.18
N GLN A 94 -1.54 26.51 -5.93
CA GLN A 94 -2.05 26.47 -7.30
C GLN A 94 -3.59 26.58 -7.34
N ILE A 95 -4.32 26.00 -6.40
CA ILE A 95 -5.77 26.16 -6.27
C ILE A 95 -6.13 27.63 -6.03
N VAL A 96 -5.41 28.31 -5.13
CA VAL A 96 -5.55 29.75 -4.88
C VAL A 96 -5.28 30.56 -6.15
N GLU A 97 -4.15 30.31 -6.84
CA GLU A 97 -3.76 31.00 -8.08
C GLU A 97 -4.81 30.88 -9.19
N LYS A 98 -5.48 29.73 -9.29
CA LYS A 98 -6.56 29.51 -10.27
C LYS A 98 -7.87 30.19 -9.87
N GLY A 99 -7.97 30.71 -8.65
CA GLY A 99 -9.17 31.42 -8.18
C GLY A 99 -10.35 30.52 -7.84
N ILE A 100 -10.14 29.21 -7.64
CA ILE A 100 -11.17 28.28 -7.17
C ILE A 100 -11.68 28.76 -5.81
N LYS A 101 -13.01 28.82 -5.62
CA LYS A 101 -13.63 29.43 -4.42
C LYS A 101 -14.15 28.42 -3.43
N LYS A 102 -14.29 27.15 -3.82
CA LYS A 102 -14.80 26.07 -2.97
C LYS A 102 -13.98 24.81 -3.12
N VAL A 103 -13.58 24.24 -2.00
CA VAL A 103 -12.82 22.97 -1.94
C VAL A 103 -13.49 22.01 -0.95
N VAL A 104 -13.76 20.79 -1.39
CA VAL A 104 -14.33 19.71 -0.58
C VAL A 104 -13.31 18.60 -0.46
N ILE A 105 -12.95 18.26 0.78
CA ILE A 105 -11.85 17.36 1.11
C ILE A 105 -12.41 16.11 1.81
N GLY A 106 -11.99 14.92 1.37
CA GLY A 106 -12.35 13.66 1.99
C GLY A 106 -11.69 13.49 3.35
N SER A 107 -10.38 13.54 3.40
CA SER A 107 -9.62 13.40 4.66
C SER A 107 -8.45 14.38 4.74
N ILE A 108 -8.10 14.77 5.95
CA ILE A 108 -6.86 15.50 6.25
C ILE A 108 -5.66 14.56 5.98
N ASP A 109 -4.58 15.10 5.45
CA ASP A 109 -3.34 14.35 5.23
C ASP A 109 -2.69 14.01 6.61
N PRO A 110 -2.42 12.73 6.90
CA PRO A 110 -1.79 12.34 8.18
C PRO A 110 -0.31 12.73 8.26
N ASN A 111 0.32 13.14 7.16
CA ASN A 111 1.73 13.51 7.12
C ASN A 111 1.95 14.83 7.87
N PRO A 112 2.76 14.88 8.97
CA PRO A 112 2.99 16.09 9.75
C PRO A 112 3.55 17.27 8.94
N LYS A 113 4.11 17.01 7.77
CA LYS A 113 4.60 18.06 6.85
C LYS A 113 3.44 18.80 6.17
N VAL A 114 2.29 18.16 6.01
CA VAL A 114 1.08 18.68 5.35
C VAL A 114 0.01 19.00 6.39
N ALA A 115 -0.46 18.05 7.11
CA ALA A 115 -1.47 18.01 8.20
C ALA A 115 -2.11 19.37 8.55
N GLY A 116 -3.18 19.73 7.85
CA GLY A 116 -3.94 20.97 8.05
C GLY A 116 -3.36 22.23 7.38
N LYS A 117 -2.10 22.23 6.94
CA LYS A 117 -1.45 23.41 6.36
C LYS A 117 -2.00 23.77 4.98
N GLY A 118 -2.37 22.77 4.18
CA GLY A 118 -3.04 23.00 2.89
C GLY A 118 -4.39 23.68 3.11
N ILE A 119 -5.16 23.18 4.06
CA ILE A 119 -6.45 23.78 4.46
C ILE A 119 -6.28 25.21 4.97
N GLU A 120 -5.25 25.47 5.78
CA GLU A 120 -4.95 26.83 6.27
C GLU A 120 -4.63 27.81 5.11
N ILE A 121 -3.83 27.39 4.12
CA ILE A 121 -3.52 28.21 2.93
C ILE A 121 -4.81 28.54 2.20
N LEU A 122 -5.68 27.55 1.96
CA LEU A 122 -6.97 27.77 1.26
C LEU A 122 -7.87 28.75 2.02
N LYS A 123 -8.08 28.52 3.33
CA LYS A 123 -8.93 29.39 4.16
C LYS A 123 -8.40 30.83 4.28
N LYS A 124 -7.09 31.02 4.45
CA LYS A 124 -6.46 32.35 4.48
C LYS A 124 -6.69 33.17 3.19
N ASN A 125 -6.89 32.49 2.06
CA ASN A 125 -7.18 33.13 0.78
C ASN A 125 -8.69 33.19 0.45
N GLY A 126 -9.55 33.02 1.47
CA GLY A 126 -11.00 33.19 1.34
C GLY A 126 -11.71 32.06 0.59
N ILE A 127 -11.12 30.87 0.51
CA ILE A 127 -11.73 29.69 -0.09
C ILE A 127 -12.64 29.02 0.94
N ASP A 128 -13.85 28.68 0.53
CA ASP A 128 -14.78 27.85 1.32
C ASP A 128 -14.30 26.41 1.34
N VAL A 129 -13.95 25.88 2.52
CA VAL A 129 -13.39 24.53 2.68
C VAL A 129 -14.25 23.67 3.57
N THR A 130 -14.79 22.58 3.00
CA THR A 130 -15.50 21.50 3.70
C THR A 130 -14.56 20.29 3.82
N VAL A 131 -14.52 19.64 4.98
CA VAL A 131 -13.63 18.48 5.26
C VAL A 131 -14.43 17.34 5.86
N GLY A 132 -14.04 16.10 5.59
CA GLY A 132 -14.56 14.90 6.22
C GLY A 132 -15.64 14.15 5.42
N ILE A 133 -15.80 14.47 4.14
CA ILE A 133 -16.77 13.76 3.28
C ILE A 133 -16.20 12.37 2.94
N HIS A 134 -16.88 11.31 3.41
CA HIS A 134 -16.45 9.91 3.27
C HIS A 134 -15.04 9.63 3.80
N GLU A 135 -14.66 10.27 4.91
CA GLU A 135 -13.33 10.21 5.48
C GLU A 135 -12.85 8.77 5.72
N ASP A 136 -13.71 7.90 6.27
CA ASP A 136 -13.37 6.51 6.56
C ASP A 136 -13.07 5.70 5.29
N ILE A 137 -13.79 5.98 4.19
CA ILE A 137 -13.55 5.33 2.90
C ILE A 137 -12.19 5.74 2.35
N VAL A 138 -11.87 7.04 2.39
CA VAL A 138 -10.57 7.58 1.95
C VAL A 138 -9.42 7.02 2.79
N LYS A 139 -9.57 6.96 4.12
CA LYS A 139 -8.58 6.38 5.03
C LYS A 139 -8.36 4.89 4.75
N ASN A 140 -9.44 4.14 4.53
CA ASN A 140 -9.35 2.72 4.23
C ASN A 140 -8.67 2.45 2.89
N GLN A 141 -8.97 3.24 1.85
CA GLN A 141 -8.30 3.18 0.55
C GLN A 141 -6.78 3.38 0.70
N ASN A 142 -6.37 4.24 1.61
CA ASN A 142 -4.99 4.63 1.85
C ASN A 142 -4.43 4.08 3.17
N LYS A 143 -4.92 2.92 3.66
CA LYS A 143 -4.62 2.39 5.00
C LYS A 143 -3.13 2.35 5.35
N TYR A 144 -2.27 1.97 4.41
CA TYR A 144 -0.81 1.87 4.66
C TYR A 144 -0.15 3.24 4.81
N PHE A 145 -0.58 4.21 4.01
CA PHE A 145 -0.10 5.59 4.09
C PHE A 145 -0.51 6.23 5.43
N PHE A 146 -1.79 6.14 5.81
CA PHE A 146 -2.27 6.63 7.09
C PHE A 146 -1.57 5.95 8.25
N PHE A 147 -1.46 4.62 8.23
CA PHE A 147 -0.80 3.87 9.29
C PHE A 147 0.65 4.30 9.48
N LYS A 148 1.42 4.44 8.40
CA LYS A 148 2.82 4.86 8.46
C LYS A 148 2.98 6.20 9.15
N HIS A 149 2.21 7.19 8.75
CA HIS A 149 2.34 8.55 9.28
C HIS A 149 1.83 8.69 10.72
N THR A 150 0.84 7.87 11.10
CA THR A 150 0.33 7.83 12.48
C THR A 150 1.28 7.06 13.43
N ASN A 151 1.86 5.94 12.95
CA ASN A 151 2.65 5.04 13.81
C ASN A 151 4.17 5.19 13.65
N ASN A 152 4.64 6.03 12.72
CA ASN A 152 6.06 6.23 12.38
C ASN A 152 6.80 4.92 12.00
N LYS A 153 6.09 3.97 11.41
CA LYS A 153 6.63 2.69 10.90
C LYS A 153 5.78 2.20 9.73
N PRO A 154 6.34 1.40 8.80
CA PRO A 154 5.53 0.74 7.77
C PRO A 154 4.54 -0.26 8.36
N TYR A 155 3.46 -0.51 7.63
CA TYR A 155 2.51 -1.58 7.92
C TYR A 155 3.11 -2.93 7.51
N ILE A 156 3.17 -3.88 8.44
CA ILE A 156 3.85 -5.16 8.23
C ILE A 156 2.84 -6.26 8.00
N ILE A 157 2.89 -6.86 6.82
CA ILE A 157 2.04 -7.98 6.41
C ILE A 157 2.88 -9.25 6.38
N LEU A 158 2.48 -10.27 7.12
CA LEU A 158 3.08 -11.59 7.06
C LEU A 158 2.25 -12.51 6.15
N LYS A 159 2.84 -13.00 5.05
CA LYS A 159 2.21 -14.00 4.20
C LYS A 159 2.65 -15.41 4.64
N ILE A 160 1.65 -16.28 4.90
CA ILE A 160 1.82 -17.69 5.20
C ILE A 160 1.23 -18.52 4.05
N ALA A 161 1.90 -19.61 3.67
CA ALA A 161 1.35 -20.64 2.81
C ALA A 161 1.53 -21.98 3.51
N SER A 162 0.44 -22.65 3.87
CA SER A 162 0.48 -23.89 4.63
C SER A 162 -0.33 -25.01 3.98
N SER A 163 0.05 -26.24 4.27
CA SER A 163 -0.79 -27.42 4.07
C SER A 163 -1.93 -27.45 5.09
N LEU A 164 -2.90 -28.35 4.91
CA LEU A 164 -4.02 -28.53 5.81
C LEU A 164 -3.57 -28.90 7.23
N ASP A 165 -2.49 -29.69 7.35
CA ASP A 165 -1.86 -30.06 8.62
C ASP A 165 -0.84 -29.03 9.16
N GLY A 166 -0.90 -27.76 8.66
CA GLY A 166 -0.14 -26.64 9.20
C GLY A 166 1.36 -26.65 8.87
N LYS A 167 1.77 -27.29 7.79
CA LYS A 167 3.17 -27.41 7.39
C LYS A 167 3.56 -26.37 6.33
N SER A 168 4.81 -25.97 6.35
CA SER A 168 5.38 -24.96 5.45
C SER A 168 6.14 -25.54 4.26
N HIS A 169 6.85 -26.64 4.44
CA HIS A 169 7.64 -27.32 3.41
C HIS A 169 8.15 -28.68 3.90
N ILE A 170 8.55 -29.50 2.95
CA ILE A 170 9.34 -30.71 3.20
C ILE A 170 10.81 -30.33 3.08
N GLU A 171 11.66 -30.77 4.00
CA GLU A 171 13.11 -30.61 3.89
C GLU A 171 13.65 -31.52 2.77
N SER A 172 13.78 -30.95 1.57
CA SER A 172 14.29 -31.64 0.39
C SER A 172 15.05 -30.66 -0.50
N GLU A 173 15.76 -31.18 -1.50
CA GLU A 173 16.42 -30.35 -2.51
C GLU A 173 15.42 -29.68 -3.45
N GLU A 174 14.22 -30.22 -3.59
CA GLU A 174 13.15 -29.65 -4.43
C GLU A 174 12.24 -28.72 -3.65
N ARG A 175 11.83 -27.64 -4.31
CA ARG A 175 10.88 -26.68 -3.75
C ARG A 175 9.50 -27.31 -3.54
N THR A 176 9.01 -27.31 -2.32
CA THR A 176 7.65 -27.73 -2.00
C THR A 176 6.63 -26.72 -2.54
N ILE A 177 5.74 -27.18 -3.44
CA ILE A 177 4.60 -26.39 -3.90
C ILE A 177 3.39 -26.82 -3.10
N ILE A 178 2.85 -25.91 -2.28
CA ILE A 178 1.74 -26.19 -1.35
C ILE A 178 0.41 -25.75 -1.98
N THR A 179 0.32 -24.50 -2.40
CA THR A 179 -0.94 -23.85 -2.80
C THR A 179 -1.18 -23.87 -4.30
N SER A 180 -2.43 -23.68 -4.72
CA SER A 180 -2.88 -23.65 -6.11
C SER A 180 -2.22 -22.55 -6.94
N LYS A 181 -2.40 -22.60 -8.27
CA LYS A 181 -1.96 -21.54 -9.18
C LYS A 181 -2.68 -20.23 -8.89
N ALA A 182 -3.97 -20.29 -8.58
CA ALA A 182 -4.78 -19.12 -8.27
C ALA A 182 -4.31 -18.42 -6.99
N SER A 183 -4.05 -19.15 -5.90
CA SER A 183 -3.47 -18.59 -4.68
C SER A 183 -2.11 -17.96 -4.94
N ARG A 184 -1.25 -18.61 -5.73
CA ARG A 184 0.04 -18.03 -6.11
C ARG A 184 -0.09 -16.78 -6.98
N TYR A 185 -1.15 -16.66 -7.80
CA TYR A 185 -1.44 -15.42 -8.55
C TYR A 185 -1.96 -14.32 -7.60
N ASP A 186 -2.81 -14.63 -6.65
CA ASP A 186 -3.26 -13.69 -5.63
C ASP A 186 -2.07 -13.13 -4.82
N VAL A 187 -1.06 -13.96 -4.52
CA VAL A 187 0.21 -13.49 -3.93
C VAL A 187 0.95 -12.50 -4.86
N GLN A 188 0.85 -12.63 -6.20
CA GLN A 188 1.44 -11.61 -7.09
C GLN A 188 0.71 -10.27 -6.99
N ILE A 189 -0.62 -10.30 -6.83
CA ILE A 189 -1.43 -9.10 -6.60
C ILE A 189 -1.06 -8.47 -5.24
N LEU A 190 -0.89 -9.29 -4.21
CA LEU A 190 -0.43 -8.83 -2.89
C LEU A 190 0.96 -8.17 -2.96
N ARG A 191 1.90 -8.76 -3.71
CA ARG A 191 3.21 -8.15 -3.97
C ARG A 191 3.09 -6.81 -4.71
N ALA A 192 2.20 -6.74 -5.70
CA ALA A 192 1.94 -5.51 -6.44
C ALA A 192 1.37 -4.40 -5.53
N SER A 193 0.62 -4.73 -4.48
CA SER A 193 0.01 -3.78 -3.56
C SER A 193 0.96 -3.26 -2.47
N CYS A 194 2.11 -3.92 -2.23
CA CYS A 194 3.07 -3.53 -1.21
C CYS A 194 4.23 -2.71 -1.79
N ASP A 195 4.83 -1.85 -0.95
CA ASP A 195 5.98 -1.03 -1.35
C ASP A 195 7.29 -1.80 -1.29
N ALA A 196 7.38 -2.77 -0.39
CA ALA A 196 8.56 -3.63 -0.26
C ALA A 196 8.19 -5.08 0.06
N ILE A 197 9.10 -6.01 -0.32
CA ILE A 197 9.05 -7.42 0.06
C ILE A 197 10.30 -7.73 0.87
N LEU A 198 10.11 -8.32 2.06
CA LEU A 198 11.18 -8.72 2.95
C LEU A 198 11.28 -10.24 2.99
N THR A 199 12.49 -10.75 2.82
CA THR A 199 12.77 -12.19 2.92
C THR A 199 14.05 -12.50 3.71
N GLY A 200 14.24 -13.74 4.06
CA GLY A 200 15.43 -14.23 4.76
C GLY A 200 16.44 -14.93 3.87
N GLY A 201 17.72 -14.94 4.29
CA GLY A 201 18.80 -15.57 3.53
C GLY A 201 18.60 -17.08 3.28
N ASN A 202 17.88 -17.81 4.14
CA ASN A 202 17.59 -19.24 3.91
C ASN A 202 16.61 -19.41 2.74
N THR A 203 15.52 -18.65 2.71
CA THR A 203 14.58 -18.65 1.59
C THR A 203 15.26 -18.28 0.28
N LEU A 204 16.18 -17.30 0.33
CA LEU A 204 16.97 -16.91 -0.85
C LEU A 204 17.81 -18.08 -1.39
N ARG A 205 18.53 -18.79 -0.53
CA ARG A 205 19.43 -19.87 -0.94
C ARG A 205 18.69 -21.14 -1.39
N ASN A 206 17.59 -21.46 -0.71
CA ASN A 206 16.86 -22.71 -0.98
C ASN A 206 15.95 -22.56 -2.22
N ASP A 207 15.26 -21.41 -2.37
CA ASP A 207 14.19 -21.27 -3.36
C ASP A 207 14.61 -20.43 -4.58
N ASN A 208 15.76 -19.73 -4.51
CA ASN A 208 16.23 -18.78 -5.53
C ASN A 208 15.08 -17.92 -6.12
N PRO A 209 14.27 -17.26 -5.27
CA PRO A 209 13.06 -16.61 -5.71
C PRO A 209 13.35 -15.26 -6.39
N ARG A 210 12.51 -14.86 -7.33
CA ARG A 210 12.58 -13.51 -7.92
C ARG A 210 12.04 -12.43 -7.00
N MET A 211 11.01 -12.70 -6.21
CA MET A 211 10.34 -11.76 -5.28
C MET A 211 9.91 -10.45 -5.96
N ASN A 212 9.42 -10.51 -7.18
CA ASN A 212 8.79 -9.41 -7.89
C ASN A 212 7.30 -9.68 -8.09
N ALA A 213 6.52 -8.65 -8.40
CA ALA A 213 5.11 -8.78 -8.76
C ALA A 213 4.99 -9.11 -10.25
N ARG A 214 4.52 -10.31 -10.58
CA ARG A 214 4.27 -10.78 -11.95
C ARG A 214 2.77 -10.75 -12.23
N VAL A 215 2.28 -9.57 -12.54
CA VAL A 215 0.88 -9.27 -12.83
C VAL A 215 0.75 -8.77 -14.27
N ASN A 216 -0.46 -8.81 -14.82
CA ASN A 216 -0.77 -8.39 -16.19
C ASN A 216 -1.31 -6.94 -16.29
N PHE A 217 -1.04 -6.13 -15.27
CA PHE A 217 -1.40 -4.72 -15.23
C PHE A 217 -0.20 -3.87 -14.79
N PRO A 218 -0.18 -2.55 -15.08
CA PRO A 218 0.89 -1.64 -14.67
C PRO A 218 1.06 -1.62 -13.15
N THR A 219 2.29 -1.77 -12.68
CA THR A 219 2.61 -1.68 -11.25
C THR A 219 4.04 -1.20 -11.02
N ASN A 220 4.24 -0.39 -10.01
CA ASN A 220 5.56 -0.14 -9.47
C ASN A 220 6.04 -1.39 -8.73
N GLN A 221 7.21 -1.91 -9.12
CA GLN A 221 7.75 -3.09 -8.48
C GLN A 221 8.13 -2.81 -7.02
N PRO A 222 7.80 -3.73 -6.09
CA PRO A 222 8.18 -3.57 -4.69
C PRO A 222 9.71 -3.59 -4.53
N LYS A 223 10.23 -2.76 -3.63
CA LYS A 223 11.64 -2.80 -3.21
C LYS A 223 11.94 -4.16 -2.56
N LYS A 224 13.14 -4.66 -2.72
CA LYS A 224 13.55 -5.95 -2.14
C LYS A 224 14.40 -5.74 -0.89
N ILE A 225 14.05 -6.42 0.21
CA ILE A 225 14.75 -6.36 1.49
C ILE A 225 15.19 -7.77 1.87
N LEU A 226 16.47 -7.94 2.09
CA LEU A 226 17.07 -9.21 2.49
C LEU A 226 17.65 -9.13 3.89
N LEU A 227 17.18 -10.02 4.77
CA LEU A 227 17.77 -10.22 6.09
C LEU A 227 18.68 -11.46 6.06
N THR A 228 19.98 -11.26 6.20
CA THR A 228 20.95 -12.36 6.19
C THR A 228 22.22 -12.01 6.94
N SER A 229 22.76 -12.97 7.70
CA SER A 229 24.08 -12.83 8.31
C SER A 229 25.22 -13.36 7.43
N LYS A 230 24.88 -14.06 6.33
CA LYS A 230 25.84 -14.68 5.41
C LYS A 230 25.91 -13.88 4.12
N ASP A 231 27.03 -13.95 3.44
CA ASP A 231 27.15 -13.44 2.09
C ASP A 231 26.25 -14.24 1.13
N CYS A 232 25.80 -13.57 0.09
CA CYS A 232 24.89 -14.13 -0.89
C CYS A 232 25.48 -13.99 -2.29
N ASP A 233 25.29 -15.03 -3.09
CA ASP A 233 25.59 -15.00 -4.51
C ASP A 233 24.69 -13.96 -5.20
N LYS A 234 25.31 -13.00 -5.88
CA LYS A 234 24.63 -11.92 -6.60
C LYS A 234 24.00 -12.36 -7.93
N GLU A 235 24.35 -13.54 -8.41
CA GLU A 235 23.78 -14.13 -9.63
C GLU A 235 22.38 -14.72 -9.40
N LEU A 236 21.94 -14.86 -8.15
CA LEU A 236 20.61 -15.34 -7.81
C LEU A 236 19.51 -14.43 -8.38
N ASN A 237 18.38 -15.03 -8.75
CA ASN A 237 17.23 -14.34 -9.36
C ASN A 237 16.71 -13.15 -8.53
N PHE A 238 16.91 -13.19 -7.23
CA PHE A 238 16.52 -12.13 -6.32
C PHE A 238 17.16 -10.78 -6.65
N PHE A 239 18.39 -10.78 -7.16
CA PHE A 239 19.18 -9.57 -7.43
C PHE A 239 18.99 -9.01 -8.85
N LYS A 240 18.25 -9.70 -9.74
CA LYS A 240 18.25 -9.37 -11.18
C LYS A 240 17.39 -8.16 -11.57
N ASP A 241 16.34 -7.83 -10.84
CA ASP A 241 15.32 -6.91 -11.37
C ASP A 241 15.25 -5.54 -10.64
N ASN A 242 15.70 -5.42 -9.41
CA ASN A 242 15.59 -4.21 -8.59
C ASN A 242 16.77 -4.11 -7.61
N ASP A 243 17.03 -2.90 -7.12
CA ASP A 243 17.93 -2.68 -6.00
C ASP A 243 17.47 -3.44 -4.75
N VAL A 244 18.44 -4.11 -4.12
CA VAL A 244 18.22 -4.91 -2.92
C VAL A 244 18.87 -4.23 -1.73
N GLN A 245 18.07 -3.94 -0.69
CA GLN A 245 18.58 -3.52 0.60
C GLN A 245 18.92 -4.76 1.45
N ILE A 246 20.18 -4.88 1.88
CA ILE A 246 20.66 -6.02 2.67
C ILE A 246 20.94 -5.58 4.09
N TYR A 247 20.33 -6.26 5.04
CA TYR A 247 20.55 -6.07 6.47
C TYR A 247 21.23 -7.29 7.07
N LYS A 248 22.43 -7.08 7.59
CA LYS A 248 23.21 -8.12 8.31
C LYS A 248 22.93 -8.14 9.82
N ASN A 249 22.32 -7.07 10.33
CA ASN A 249 21.88 -6.98 11.72
C ASN A 249 20.73 -7.96 12.01
N LYS A 250 20.66 -8.44 13.27
CA LYS A 250 19.61 -9.34 13.74
C LYS A 250 18.51 -8.64 14.54
N ASP A 251 18.67 -7.34 14.84
CA ASP A 251 17.66 -6.55 15.54
C ASP A 251 16.55 -6.13 14.57
N LEU A 252 15.50 -6.95 14.52
CA LEU A 252 14.35 -6.73 13.61
C LEU A 252 13.61 -5.44 13.96
N ALA A 253 13.49 -5.09 15.24
CA ALA A 253 12.79 -3.87 15.67
C ALA A 253 13.53 -2.62 15.20
N GLN A 254 14.86 -2.60 15.31
CA GLN A 254 15.69 -1.51 14.79
C GLN A 254 15.62 -1.41 13.27
N ILE A 255 15.62 -2.52 12.56
CA ILE A 255 15.47 -2.55 11.09
C ILE A 255 14.13 -1.95 10.69
N ILE A 256 13.02 -2.39 11.28
CA ILE A 256 11.69 -1.85 10.96
C ILE A 256 11.61 -0.36 11.31
N LYS A 257 12.17 0.08 12.43
CA LYS A 257 12.22 1.49 12.80
C LYS A 257 13.02 2.34 11.80
N SER A 258 14.06 1.77 11.16
CA SER A 258 14.87 2.49 10.17
C SER A 258 14.11 2.84 8.88
N PHE A 259 12.95 2.23 8.63
CA PHE A 259 12.11 2.54 7.46
C PHE A 259 11.21 3.78 7.64
N LYS A 260 11.15 4.38 8.85
CA LYS A 260 10.28 5.55 9.11
C LYS A 260 10.52 6.71 8.13
N ASP A 261 11.80 6.97 7.79
CA ASP A 261 12.22 8.06 6.92
C ASP A 261 12.34 7.66 5.43
N GLN A 262 12.00 6.42 5.10
CA GLN A 262 12.00 5.92 3.72
C GLN A 262 10.58 5.96 3.14
N ASP A 263 10.49 6.09 1.81
CA ASP A 263 9.23 5.98 1.07
C ASP A 263 8.79 4.51 0.97
N ILE A 264 8.41 3.94 2.12
CA ILE A 264 7.90 2.58 2.29
C ILE A 264 6.76 2.64 3.31
N CYS A 265 5.51 2.51 2.85
CA CYS A 265 4.32 2.50 3.70
C CYS A 265 3.92 1.08 4.12
N SER A 266 4.28 0.07 3.31
CA SER A 266 3.92 -1.33 3.53
C SER A 266 5.07 -2.28 3.20
N ILE A 267 5.23 -3.32 4.02
CA ILE A 267 6.21 -4.39 3.80
C ILE A 267 5.51 -5.74 3.86
N LEU A 268 5.63 -6.52 2.79
CA LEU A 268 5.21 -7.91 2.75
C LEU A 268 6.36 -8.81 3.18
N ILE A 269 6.19 -9.56 4.26
CA ILE A 269 7.13 -10.59 4.69
C ILE A 269 6.79 -11.90 3.99
N GLU A 270 7.68 -12.39 3.16
CA GLU A 270 7.66 -13.72 2.57
C GLU A 270 8.91 -14.48 2.99
N ALA A 271 8.82 -15.22 4.08
CA ALA A 271 9.95 -15.93 4.69
C ALA A 271 9.51 -17.28 5.24
N GLY A 272 10.48 -18.15 5.51
CA GLY A 272 10.22 -19.43 6.18
C GLY A 272 9.86 -19.24 7.67
N PRO A 273 9.39 -20.32 8.32
CA PRO A 273 8.83 -20.28 9.69
C PRO A 273 9.75 -19.60 10.72
N LYS A 274 11.05 -19.85 10.66
CA LYS A 274 12.00 -19.29 11.63
C LYS A 274 11.99 -17.75 11.68
N LEU A 275 12.06 -17.10 10.53
CA LEU A 275 12.04 -15.63 10.47
C LEU A 275 10.64 -15.08 10.72
N ALA A 276 9.60 -15.73 10.18
CA ALA A 276 8.20 -15.36 10.41
C ALA A 276 7.86 -15.35 11.90
N ASN A 277 8.19 -16.44 12.63
CA ASN A 277 7.95 -16.52 14.08
C ASN A 277 8.73 -15.44 14.86
N SER A 278 9.96 -15.10 14.45
CA SER A 278 10.69 -13.99 15.10
C SER A 278 9.97 -12.65 14.98
N PHE A 279 9.32 -12.35 13.84
CA PHE A 279 8.49 -11.17 13.69
C PHE A 279 7.23 -11.20 14.54
N LEU A 280 6.58 -12.37 14.66
CA LEU A 280 5.40 -12.57 15.48
C LEU A 280 5.72 -12.45 16.98
N GLU A 281 6.77 -13.12 17.46
CA GLU A 281 7.24 -13.09 18.85
C GLU A 281 7.61 -11.68 19.32
N LEU A 282 8.14 -10.83 18.43
CA LEU A 282 8.46 -9.42 18.71
C LEU A 282 7.26 -8.48 18.53
N GLY A 283 6.08 -9.00 18.16
CA GLY A 283 4.89 -8.18 17.96
C GLY A 283 4.98 -7.18 16.79
N LEU A 284 5.86 -7.42 15.82
CA LEU A 284 6.13 -6.51 14.70
C LEU A 284 5.16 -6.64 13.54
N VAL A 285 4.35 -7.70 13.48
CA VAL A 285 3.37 -7.95 12.41
C VAL A 285 2.07 -7.21 12.73
N ASP A 286 1.47 -6.56 11.73
CA ASP A 286 0.20 -5.85 11.83
C ASP A 286 -0.96 -6.63 11.18
N GLU A 287 -0.68 -7.47 10.16
CA GLU A 287 -1.66 -8.30 9.45
C GLU A 287 -1.04 -9.63 9.02
N ILE A 288 -1.79 -10.72 9.11
CA ILE A 288 -1.38 -12.03 8.58
C ILE A 288 -2.32 -12.39 7.43
N ILE A 289 -1.76 -12.80 6.29
CA ILE A 289 -2.50 -13.37 5.17
C ILE A 289 -2.06 -14.81 5.00
N SER A 290 -2.93 -15.75 5.34
CA SER A 290 -2.70 -17.19 5.24
C SER A 290 -3.37 -17.76 3.99
N TYR A 291 -2.66 -18.67 3.33
CA TYR A 291 -3.18 -19.49 2.23
C TYR A 291 -3.02 -20.94 2.63
N THR A 292 -4.11 -21.63 2.92
CA THR A 292 -4.13 -23.02 3.36
C THR A 292 -4.62 -23.91 2.23
N SER A 293 -3.78 -24.86 1.79
CA SER A 293 -4.18 -25.87 0.80
C SER A 293 -4.96 -27.00 1.47
N ASN A 294 -5.68 -27.79 0.66
CA ASN A 294 -6.38 -28.99 1.13
C ASN A 294 -5.49 -30.25 1.17
N ASN A 295 -4.19 -30.11 0.90
CA ASN A 295 -3.23 -31.22 0.95
C ASN A 295 -2.52 -31.26 2.30
N GLU A 296 -2.18 -32.45 2.76
CA GLU A 296 -1.33 -32.69 3.93
C GLU A 296 0.11 -33.00 3.49
N LEU A 297 1.09 -32.57 4.25
CA LEU A 297 2.51 -32.86 4.02
C LEU A 297 3.07 -33.92 4.99
N GLY A 298 2.37 -34.17 6.07
CA GLY A 298 2.71 -35.17 7.07
C GLY A 298 3.80 -34.77 8.06
N ASP A 299 4.11 -35.67 9.00
CA ASP A 299 4.92 -35.38 10.19
C ASP A 299 6.38 -35.01 9.92
N LYS A 300 6.93 -35.44 8.78
CA LYS A 300 8.31 -35.12 8.39
C LYS A 300 8.47 -33.68 7.84
N ALA A 301 7.36 -32.99 7.59
CA ALA A 301 7.38 -31.63 7.08
C ALA A 301 7.53 -30.61 8.22
N VAL A 302 8.10 -29.45 7.90
CA VAL A 302 8.36 -28.37 8.86
C VAL A 302 7.07 -27.63 9.18
N SER A 303 6.69 -27.58 10.45
CA SER A 303 5.53 -26.84 10.93
C SER A 303 5.75 -25.33 10.86
N TRP A 304 4.66 -24.58 10.58
CA TRP A 304 4.70 -23.10 10.64
C TRP A 304 4.88 -22.61 12.07
N PHE A 305 4.19 -23.20 13.01
CA PHE A 305 4.25 -22.82 14.41
C PHE A 305 4.84 -23.96 15.26
N LYS A 306 5.45 -23.59 16.39
CA LYS A 306 5.85 -24.56 17.42
C LYS A 306 4.59 -25.20 18.03
N GLU A 307 4.74 -26.38 18.61
CA GLU A 307 3.65 -27.06 19.31
C GLU A 307 2.91 -26.10 20.25
N ASN A 308 1.57 -26.15 20.18
CA ASN A 308 0.63 -25.34 20.97
C ASN A 308 0.61 -23.82 20.66
N ASN A 309 1.27 -23.34 19.60
CA ASN A 309 1.12 -21.96 19.15
C ASN A 309 0.16 -21.88 17.95
N ALA A 310 -0.82 -20.99 18.06
CA ALA A 310 -1.75 -20.62 17.00
C ALA A 310 -1.65 -19.11 16.72
N ILE A 311 -2.21 -18.66 15.62
CA ILE A 311 -2.19 -17.26 15.22
C ILE A 311 -2.82 -16.37 16.31
N GLU A 312 -3.86 -16.85 16.96
CA GLU A 312 -4.57 -16.17 18.04
C GLU A 312 -3.68 -15.88 19.25
N ASN A 313 -2.70 -16.76 19.54
CA ASN A 313 -1.77 -16.58 20.66
C ASN A 313 -0.86 -15.35 20.49
N TYR A 314 -0.72 -14.85 19.27
CA TYR A 314 0.00 -13.60 18.95
C TYR A 314 -0.92 -12.38 18.95
N GLY A 315 -2.19 -12.52 19.37
CA GLY A 315 -3.16 -11.41 19.46
C GLY A 315 -3.86 -11.06 18.15
N PHE A 316 -3.92 -11.99 17.21
CA PHE A 316 -4.63 -11.81 15.95
C PHE A 316 -6.01 -12.46 16.00
N LYS A 317 -6.97 -11.82 15.31
CA LYS A 317 -8.32 -12.35 15.06
C LYS A 317 -8.57 -12.49 13.57
N LEU A 318 -9.33 -13.52 13.20
CA LEU A 318 -9.81 -13.69 11.84
C LEU A 318 -10.75 -12.53 11.48
N GLU A 319 -10.41 -11.80 10.42
CA GLU A 319 -11.24 -10.73 9.84
C GLU A 319 -12.08 -11.23 8.69
N SER A 320 -11.49 -12.04 7.82
CA SER A 320 -12.18 -12.57 6.65
C SER A 320 -11.57 -13.88 6.18
N SER A 321 -12.39 -14.71 5.54
CA SER A 321 -12.00 -15.98 4.94
C SER A 321 -12.62 -16.12 3.56
N TYR A 322 -11.82 -16.52 2.57
CA TYR A 322 -12.23 -16.64 1.16
C TYR A 322 -11.75 -17.95 0.59
N LYS A 323 -12.58 -18.60 -0.23
CA LYS A 323 -12.16 -19.75 -1.02
C LYS A 323 -11.49 -19.28 -2.33
N ILE A 324 -10.28 -19.78 -2.60
CA ILE A 324 -9.54 -19.56 -3.86
C ILE A 324 -9.25 -20.92 -4.49
N GLU A 325 -10.06 -21.35 -5.45
CA GLU A 325 -10.07 -22.71 -6.02
C GLU A 325 -10.18 -23.78 -4.91
N SER A 326 -9.10 -24.57 -4.71
CA SER A 326 -9.02 -25.60 -3.67
C SER A 326 -8.53 -25.07 -2.33
N ASP A 327 -8.00 -23.86 -2.29
CA ASP A 327 -7.36 -23.30 -1.11
C ASP A 327 -8.29 -22.35 -0.35
N ILE A 328 -7.94 -22.06 0.89
CA ILE A 328 -8.59 -21.05 1.71
C ILE A 328 -7.59 -19.92 1.97
N LYS A 329 -8.00 -18.69 1.65
CA LYS A 329 -7.29 -17.47 2.04
C LYS A 329 -7.97 -16.88 3.28
N GLU A 330 -7.19 -16.63 4.31
CA GLU A 330 -7.64 -16.02 5.54
C GLU A 330 -6.82 -14.77 5.84
N VAL A 331 -7.51 -13.73 6.31
CA VAL A 331 -6.89 -12.48 6.73
C VAL A 331 -7.11 -12.32 8.23
N PHE A 332 -6.02 -12.14 8.95
CA PHE A 332 -6.06 -11.92 10.39
C PHE A 332 -5.48 -10.54 10.69
N LYS A 333 -6.17 -9.79 11.54
CA LYS A 333 -5.69 -8.49 12.03
C LYS A 333 -5.39 -8.54 13.51
N LYS A 334 -4.39 -7.77 13.92
CA LYS A 334 -4.07 -7.58 15.32
C LYS A 334 -5.21 -6.85 16.01
N ASN A 335 -5.58 -7.32 17.21
CA ASN A 335 -6.51 -6.59 18.04
C ASN A 335 -5.91 -5.20 18.35
N GLY A 336 -6.68 -4.14 18.09
CA GLY A 336 -6.28 -2.76 18.42
C GLY A 336 -6.18 -2.55 19.93
#